data_77080b7a15920739141cd575e20f1500
#
_entry.id   77080b7a15920739141cd575e20f1500
#
_cell.length_a   1.000
_cell.length_b   1.000
_cell.length_c   1.000
_cell.angle_alpha   90.00
_cell.angle_beta   90.00
_cell.angle_gamma   90.00
#
_symmetry.space_group_name_H-M   'P 1'
#
loop_
_entity.id
_entity.type
_entity.pdbx_description
1 polymer ?
#
loop_
_entity_poly.entity_id
_entity_poly.type
_entity_poly.pdbx_seq_one_letter_code
_entity_poly.pdbx_strand_id
1 'polypeptide(L)'
;MAEKLRLDMQVLLPEIRDEADACVGRLISELEGKSGIEDVHLRPAADEKPAQLCIHYDPQALPLARIRQIVEASGARISARFGHVLWDADGIGHERHARMVADALRAKAGVFEADASASGRVHIEFDREQISYDQLCELLEKIGVKPRIALMASSNSSTKKPSHSHQEG
;
A
#
# COMPACT_ATOMS: atom_id res chain seq x y z
N MET A 1 23.82 8.09 24.46
CA MET A 1 22.47 8.71 24.50
C MET A 1 21.70 8.37 23.24
N ALA A 2 20.48 7.91 23.37
CA ALA A 2 19.61 7.66 22.21
C ALA A 2 19.18 8.97 21.57
N GLU A 3 19.22 9.04 20.27
CA GLU A 3 18.61 10.11 19.48
C GLU A 3 17.30 9.66 18.88
N LYS A 4 16.51 10.62 18.42
CA LYS A 4 15.18 10.37 17.83
C LYS A 4 15.15 10.86 16.41
N LEU A 5 14.66 9.99 15.52
CA LEU A 5 14.31 10.35 14.15
C LEU A 5 12.79 10.23 14.01
N ARG A 6 12.16 11.21 13.36
CA ARG A 6 10.73 11.20 13.05
C ARG A 6 10.56 11.29 11.53
N LEU A 7 9.78 10.39 10.98
CA LEU A 7 9.48 10.35 9.55
C LEU A 7 7.98 10.20 9.34
N ASP A 8 7.43 10.93 8.37
CA ASP A 8 6.02 10.83 8.04
C ASP A 8 5.69 9.47 7.43
N MET A 9 4.66 8.82 7.97
CA MET A 9 4.25 7.50 7.50
C MET A 9 3.86 7.49 6.01
N GLN A 10 3.22 8.54 5.53
CA GLN A 10 2.85 8.63 4.11
C GLN A 10 4.04 8.69 3.15
N VAL A 11 5.19 9.16 3.63
CA VAL A 11 6.42 9.14 2.84
C VAL A 11 7.00 7.72 2.77
N LEU A 12 6.91 6.99 3.87
CA LEU A 12 7.46 5.63 3.97
C LEU A 12 6.55 4.58 3.32
N LEU A 13 5.25 4.71 3.53
CA LEU A 13 4.23 3.78 3.06
C LEU A 13 3.08 4.57 2.40
N PRO A 14 3.24 5.03 1.16
CA PRO A 14 2.30 5.95 0.53
C PRO A 14 0.92 5.36 0.22
N GLU A 15 0.78 4.05 0.18
CA GLU A 15 -0.49 3.38 -0.15
C GLU A 15 -1.37 3.07 1.08
N ILE A 16 -0.87 3.22 2.30
CA ILE A 16 -1.67 2.92 3.49
C ILE A 16 -2.79 3.94 3.67
N ARG A 17 -3.93 3.46 4.16
CA ARG A 17 -5.11 4.29 4.44
C ARG A 17 -5.07 4.91 5.83
N ASP A 18 -4.64 4.14 6.80
CA ASP A 18 -4.61 4.53 8.21
C ASP A 18 -3.48 3.82 8.96
N GLU A 19 -3.37 4.18 10.21
CA GLU A 19 -2.32 3.70 11.12
C GLU A 19 -2.50 2.24 11.55
N ALA A 20 -3.69 1.70 11.38
CA ALA A 20 -4.00 0.30 11.72
C ALA A 20 -3.61 -0.68 10.61
N ASP A 21 -3.15 -0.17 9.47
CA ASP A 21 -2.72 -0.99 8.35
C ASP A 21 -1.59 -1.96 8.78
N ALA A 22 -1.69 -3.21 8.35
CA ALA A 22 -0.71 -4.24 8.70
C ALA A 22 0.71 -3.93 8.23
N CYS A 23 0.87 -3.13 7.17
CA CYS A 23 2.18 -2.69 6.67
C CYS A 23 2.92 -1.82 7.68
N VAL A 24 2.22 -1.04 8.49
CA VAL A 24 2.81 -0.27 9.58
C VAL A 24 3.47 -1.19 10.60
N GLY A 25 2.78 -2.23 11.03
CA GLY A 25 3.32 -3.25 11.93
C GLY A 25 4.50 -4.00 11.34
N ARG A 26 4.45 -4.32 10.05
CA ARG A 26 5.57 -4.96 9.34
C ARG A 26 6.81 -4.09 9.33
N LEU A 27 6.65 -2.80 9.06
CA LEU A 27 7.76 -1.84 9.06
C LEU A 27 8.38 -1.71 10.45
N ILE A 28 7.57 -1.56 11.48
CA ILE A 28 8.04 -1.47 12.86
C ILE A 28 8.82 -2.74 13.25
N SER A 29 8.26 -3.91 12.99
CA SER A 29 8.91 -5.19 13.30
C SER A 29 10.24 -5.38 12.58
N GLU A 30 10.31 -4.99 11.32
CA GLU A 30 11.56 -5.08 10.54
C GLU A 30 12.64 -4.15 11.10
N LEU A 31 12.27 -2.93 11.50
CA LEU A 31 13.21 -1.96 12.05
C LEU A 31 13.68 -2.32 13.45
N GLU A 32 12.81 -2.86 14.31
CA GLU A 32 13.18 -3.31 15.65
C GLU A 32 14.24 -4.40 15.65
N GLY A 33 14.33 -5.17 14.58
CA GLY A 33 15.35 -6.20 14.41
C GLY A 33 16.74 -5.68 13.99
N LYS A 34 16.88 -4.39 13.72
CA LYS A 34 18.13 -3.81 13.23
C LYS A 34 19.05 -3.39 14.38
N SER A 35 20.33 -3.70 14.22
CA SER A 35 21.36 -3.28 15.18
C SER A 35 21.50 -1.75 15.23
N GLY A 36 21.53 -1.19 16.43
CA GLY A 36 21.62 0.26 16.65
C GLY A 36 20.27 0.96 16.77
N ILE A 37 19.17 0.26 16.51
CA ILE A 37 17.81 0.75 16.75
C ILE A 37 17.35 0.24 18.13
N GLU A 38 17.00 1.16 19.01
CA GLU A 38 16.60 0.84 20.37
C GLU A 38 15.09 0.69 20.55
N ASP A 39 14.31 1.54 19.87
CA ASP A 39 12.86 1.53 19.93
C ASP A 39 12.26 2.12 18.66
N VAL A 40 11.15 1.56 18.24
CA VAL A 40 10.36 2.07 17.10
C VAL A 40 8.89 2.09 17.50
N HIS A 41 8.27 3.23 17.38
CA HIS A 41 6.84 3.34 17.65
C HIS A 41 6.15 4.34 16.72
N LEU A 42 4.86 4.14 16.55
CA LEU A 42 4.02 5.05 15.79
C LEU A 42 3.53 6.20 16.68
N ARG A 43 3.68 7.40 16.19
CA ARG A 43 3.00 8.57 16.73
C ARG A 43 1.75 8.83 15.88
N PRO A 44 0.55 8.67 16.45
CA PRO A 44 -0.68 8.85 15.70
C PRO A 44 -0.84 10.25 15.12
N ALA A 45 -1.59 10.35 14.02
CA ALA A 45 -2.00 11.64 13.50
C ALA A 45 -2.85 12.39 14.53
N ALA A 46 -2.56 13.67 14.75
CA ALA A 46 -3.29 14.54 15.67
C ALA A 46 -3.10 16.01 15.26
N ASP A 47 -4.14 16.82 15.44
CA ASP A 47 -4.07 18.28 15.25
C ASP A 47 -3.44 18.69 13.91
N GLU A 48 -3.95 18.18 12.79
CA GLU A 48 -3.46 18.44 11.44
C GLU A 48 -2.04 17.91 11.15
N LYS A 49 -1.42 17.25 12.12
CA LYS A 49 -0.13 16.58 11.89
C LYS A 49 -0.33 15.17 11.42
N PRO A 50 0.39 14.74 10.37
CA PRO A 50 0.32 13.36 9.90
C PRO A 50 0.89 12.38 10.93
N ALA A 51 0.51 11.10 10.79
CA ALA A 51 1.14 10.03 11.56
C ALA A 51 2.63 9.96 11.25
N GLN A 52 3.45 9.76 12.27
CA GLN A 52 4.89 9.70 12.17
C GLN A 52 5.45 8.43 12.80
N LEU A 53 6.46 7.87 12.16
CA LEU A 53 7.28 6.84 12.76
C LEU A 53 8.38 7.51 13.60
N CYS A 54 8.42 7.16 14.88
CA CYS A 54 9.46 7.61 15.79
C CYS A 54 10.46 6.49 16.03
N ILE A 55 11.72 6.76 15.78
CA ILE A 55 12.81 5.80 15.88
C ILE A 55 13.82 6.33 16.89
N HIS A 56 14.07 5.56 17.92
CA HIS A 56 15.13 5.81 18.90
C HIS A 56 16.34 4.96 18.52
N TYR A 57 17.47 5.58 18.36
CA TYR A 57 18.67 4.89 17.90
C TYR A 57 19.94 5.41 18.62
N ASP A 58 20.98 4.59 18.62
CA ASP A 58 22.28 4.97 19.11
C ASP A 58 23.11 5.60 17.98
N PRO A 59 23.38 6.91 18.02
CA PRO A 59 24.11 7.59 16.95
C PRO A 59 25.58 7.16 16.82
N GLN A 60 26.13 6.52 17.83
CA GLN A 60 27.49 5.95 17.76
C GLN A 60 27.52 4.62 17.01
N ALA A 61 26.47 3.81 17.19
CA ALA A 61 26.34 2.54 16.48
C ALA A 61 25.78 2.72 15.07
N LEU A 62 24.92 3.72 14.87
CA LEU A 62 24.17 3.91 13.62
C LEU A 62 24.05 5.41 13.31
N PRO A 63 24.83 5.94 12.36
CA PRO A 63 24.75 7.34 11.97
C PRO A 63 23.39 7.71 11.38
N LEU A 64 22.95 8.96 11.55
CA LEU A 64 21.65 9.46 11.06
C LEU A 64 21.42 9.19 9.57
N ALA A 65 22.43 9.41 8.74
CA ALA A 65 22.32 9.17 7.29
C ALA A 65 22.03 7.69 6.99
N ARG A 66 22.65 6.80 7.75
CA ARG A 66 22.48 5.36 7.57
C ARG A 66 21.11 4.88 8.04
N ILE A 67 20.63 5.36 9.18
CA ILE A 67 19.31 4.97 9.67
C ILE A 67 18.20 5.44 8.73
N ARG A 68 18.32 6.64 8.20
CA ARG A 68 17.38 7.16 7.20
C ARG A 68 17.31 6.26 5.97
N GLN A 69 18.46 5.84 5.44
CA GLN A 69 18.54 4.90 4.32
C GLN A 69 17.88 3.56 4.63
N ILE A 70 18.12 3.01 5.81
CA ILE A 70 17.52 1.73 6.24
C ILE A 70 16.01 1.83 6.31
N VAL A 71 15.49 2.89 6.92
CA VAL A 71 14.04 3.08 7.07
C VAL A 71 13.36 3.28 5.71
N GLU A 72 13.93 4.11 4.86
CA GLU A 72 13.40 4.36 3.52
C GLU A 72 13.44 3.10 2.65
N ALA A 73 14.52 2.33 2.72
CA ALA A 73 14.64 1.06 1.99
C ALA A 73 13.65 0.01 2.48
N SER A 74 13.44 -0.09 3.80
CA SER A 74 12.44 -1.00 4.40
C SER A 74 11.03 -0.63 3.97
N GLY A 75 10.68 0.65 4.02
CA GLY A 75 9.38 1.15 3.54
C GLY A 75 9.16 0.88 2.06
N ALA A 76 10.17 1.11 1.24
CA ALA A 76 10.11 0.85 -0.20
C ALA A 76 9.91 -0.64 -0.53
N ARG A 77 10.59 -1.53 0.18
CA ARG A 77 10.40 -2.98 0.01
C ARG A 77 9.01 -3.43 0.39
N ILE A 78 8.49 -2.95 1.51
CA ILE A 78 7.13 -3.28 1.97
C ILE A 78 6.10 -2.77 0.96
N SER A 79 6.22 -1.52 0.51
CA SER A 79 5.32 -0.94 -0.50
C SER A 79 5.38 -1.67 -1.83
N ALA A 80 6.54 -2.15 -2.24
CA ALA A 80 6.70 -2.91 -3.48
C ALA A 80 6.06 -4.31 -3.40
N ARG A 81 6.08 -4.93 -2.23
CA ARG A 81 5.54 -6.27 -2.02
C ARG A 81 4.04 -6.28 -1.75
N PHE A 82 3.56 -5.40 -0.88
CA PHE A 82 2.16 -5.38 -0.45
C PHE A 82 1.38 -4.31 -1.19
N GLY A 83 0.38 -4.75 -1.94
CA GLY A 83 -0.51 -3.87 -2.68
C GLY A 83 -1.76 -3.51 -1.89
N HIS A 84 -2.25 -2.32 -2.11
CA HIS A 84 -3.51 -1.82 -1.57
C HIS A 84 -4.37 -1.33 -2.72
N VAL A 85 -5.58 -1.83 -2.83
CA VAL A 85 -6.55 -1.34 -3.79
C VAL A 85 -7.80 -0.87 -3.10
N LEU A 86 -8.36 0.21 -3.61
CA LEU A 86 -9.63 0.73 -3.21
C LEU A 86 -10.44 0.95 -4.49
N TRP A 87 -11.42 0.10 -4.70
CA TRP A 87 -12.27 0.15 -5.88
C TRP A 87 -13.70 0.54 -5.54
N ASP A 88 -14.33 1.24 -6.45
CA ASP A 88 -15.76 1.27 -6.55
C ASP A 88 -16.19 0.17 -7.51
N ALA A 89 -17.13 -0.66 -7.10
CA ALA A 89 -17.54 -1.83 -7.86
C ALA A 89 -19.06 -1.86 -8.04
N ASP A 90 -19.50 -2.35 -9.19
CA ASP A 90 -20.90 -2.64 -9.47
C ASP A 90 -21.21 -4.10 -9.11
N GLY A 91 -22.44 -4.36 -8.69
CA GLY A 91 -22.91 -5.71 -8.39
C GLY A 91 -23.05 -6.03 -6.89
N ILE A 92 -22.63 -5.14 -6.01
CA ILE A 92 -22.86 -5.27 -4.57
C ILE A 92 -24.08 -4.42 -4.21
N GLY A 93 -25.18 -5.06 -3.86
CA GLY A 93 -26.43 -4.37 -3.64
C GLY A 93 -26.86 -4.23 -2.17
N HIS A 94 -26.27 -4.99 -1.26
CA HIS A 94 -26.65 -5.01 0.15
C HIS A 94 -25.56 -5.58 1.04
N GLU A 95 -25.66 -5.36 2.34
CA GLU A 95 -24.68 -5.76 3.36
C GLU A 95 -24.32 -7.24 3.35
N ARG A 96 -25.29 -8.11 3.16
CA ARG A 96 -25.07 -9.55 3.12
C ARG A 96 -24.18 -9.95 1.95
N HIS A 97 -24.42 -9.39 0.78
CA HIS A 97 -23.59 -9.61 -0.40
C HIS A 97 -22.21 -9.03 -0.21
N ALA A 98 -22.09 -7.84 0.37
CA ALA A 98 -20.79 -7.24 0.70
C ALA A 98 -19.94 -8.16 1.60
N ARG A 99 -20.52 -8.76 2.62
CA ARG A 99 -19.81 -9.73 3.47
C ARG A 99 -19.37 -10.98 2.70
N MET A 100 -20.22 -11.49 1.83
CA MET A 100 -19.84 -12.63 0.98
C MET A 100 -18.67 -12.31 0.07
N VAL A 101 -18.64 -11.12 -0.50
CA VAL A 101 -17.52 -10.64 -1.34
C VAL A 101 -16.24 -10.53 -0.53
N ALA A 102 -16.29 -9.90 0.63
CA ALA A 102 -15.14 -9.80 1.53
C ALA A 102 -14.60 -11.17 1.96
N ASP A 103 -15.48 -12.09 2.33
CA ASP A 103 -15.11 -13.46 2.73
C ASP A 103 -14.47 -14.23 1.56
N ALA A 104 -15.00 -14.12 0.36
CA ALA A 104 -14.45 -14.75 -0.84
C ALA A 104 -13.04 -14.23 -1.15
N LEU A 105 -12.81 -12.93 -0.98
CA LEU A 105 -11.50 -12.33 -1.17
C LEU A 105 -10.50 -12.80 -0.10
N ARG A 106 -10.91 -12.80 1.17
CA ARG A 106 -10.06 -13.26 2.29
C ARG A 106 -9.68 -14.73 2.20
N ALA A 107 -10.52 -15.54 1.59
CA ALA A 107 -10.24 -16.97 1.37
C ALA A 107 -9.14 -17.21 0.31
N LYS A 108 -8.81 -16.20 -0.47
CA LYS A 108 -7.79 -16.33 -1.52
C LYS A 108 -6.38 -16.19 -0.95
N ALA A 109 -5.51 -17.13 -1.32
CA ALA A 109 -4.11 -17.05 -0.93
C ALA A 109 -3.47 -15.76 -1.44
N GLY A 110 -2.75 -15.05 -0.56
CA GLY A 110 -2.13 -13.77 -0.88
C GLY A 110 -2.96 -12.55 -0.52
N VAL A 111 -4.22 -12.71 -0.15
CA VAL A 111 -5.05 -11.62 0.39
C VAL A 111 -4.95 -11.61 1.91
N PHE A 112 -4.50 -10.50 2.47
CA PHE A 112 -4.36 -10.33 3.92
C PHE A 112 -5.55 -9.65 4.56
N GLU A 113 -6.13 -8.69 3.85
CA GLU A 113 -7.27 -7.93 4.32
C GLU A 113 -8.19 -7.64 3.15
N ALA A 114 -9.48 -7.75 3.37
CA ALA A 114 -10.49 -7.38 2.40
C ALA A 114 -11.76 -6.93 3.10
N ASP A 115 -12.28 -5.79 2.65
CA ASP A 115 -13.53 -5.21 3.10
C ASP A 115 -14.38 -4.82 1.90
N ALA A 116 -15.68 -4.97 2.04
CA ALA A 116 -16.63 -4.51 1.04
C ALA A 116 -17.82 -3.85 1.72
N SER A 117 -18.41 -2.87 1.08
CA SER A 117 -19.59 -2.17 1.57
C SER A 117 -20.79 -2.33 0.64
N ALA A 118 -21.98 -2.14 1.17
CA ALA A 118 -23.22 -2.15 0.38
C ALA A 118 -23.25 -1.06 -0.71
N SER A 119 -22.47 0.00 -0.54
CA SER A 119 -22.30 1.07 -1.53
C SER A 119 -21.43 0.67 -2.72
N GLY A 120 -20.80 -0.49 -2.67
CA GLY A 120 -19.92 -1.00 -3.72
C GLY A 120 -18.44 -0.69 -3.53
N ARG A 121 -18.04 -0.13 -2.41
CA ARG A 121 -16.62 0.13 -2.14
C ARG A 121 -15.93 -1.14 -1.67
N VAL A 122 -14.82 -1.50 -2.34
CA VAL A 122 -14.01 -2.69 -2.03
C VAL A 122 -12.59 -2.26 -1.74
N HIS A 123 -12.09 -2.65 -0.59
CA HIS A 123 -10.70 -2.46 -0.17
C HIS A 123 -10.01 -3.82 -0.05
N ILE A 124 -8.82 -3.94 -0.61
CA ILE A 124 -8.04 -5.17 -0.55
C ILE A 124 -6.58 -4.85 -0.26
N GLU A 125 -6.00 -5.54 0.70
CA GLU A 125 -4.56 -5.60 0.93
C GLU A 125 -4.05 -6.99 0.56
N PHE A 126 -3.04 -7.06 -0.29
CA PHE A 126 -2.57 -8.33 -0.85
C PHE A 126 -1.05 -8.36 -1.05
N ASP A 127 -0.51 -9.58 -1.11
CA ASP A 127 0.88 -9.85 -1.44
C ASP A 127 1.03 -10.00 -2.95
N ARG A 128 1.73 -9.06 -3.57
CA ARG A 128 2.00 -9.06 -5.02
C ARG A 128 2.80 -10.27 -5.51
N GLU A 129 3.53 -10.93 -4.62
CA GLU A 129 4.25 -12.15 -4.94
C GLU A 129 3.34 -13.38 -5.04
N GLN A 130 2.17 -13.34 -4.41
CA GLN A 130 1.23 -14.47 -4.38
C GLN A 130 0.02 -14.27 -5.30
N ILE A 131 -0.45 -13.04 -5.46
CA ILE A 131 -1.61 -12.73 -6.27
C ILE A 131 -1.42 -11.39 -6.98
N SER A 132 -1.83 -11.34 -8.24
CA SER A 132 -1.75 -10.13 -9.05
C SER A 132 -3.05 -9.32 -8.98
N TYR A 133 -2.95 -8.06 -9.36
CA TYR A 133 -4.07 -7.17 -9.57
C TYR A 133 -5.11 -7.77 -10.53
N ASP A 134 -4.65 -8.33 -11.66
CA ASP A 134 -5.53 -8.94 -12.66
C ASP A 134 -6.27 -10.16 -12.10
N GLN A 135 -5.60 -10.97 -11.29
CA GLN A 135 -6.23 -12.11 -10.63
C GLN A 135 -7.30 -11.70 -9.63
N LEU A 136 -7.12 -10.57 -8.93
CA LEU A 136 -8.14 -10.01 -8.04
C LEU A 136 -9.36 -9.53 -8.84
N CYS A 137 -9.15 -8.87 -9.98
CA CYS A 137 -10.22 -8.47 -10.88
C CYS A 137 -11.01 -9.69 -11.38
N GLU A 138 -10.33 -10.72 -11.83
CA GLU A 138 -10.95 -11.97 -12.30
C GLU A 138 -11.77 -12.65 -11.20
N LEU A 139 -11.26 -12.67 -9.97
CA LEU A 139 -11.97 -13.23 -8.83
C LEU A 139 -13.27 -12.49 -8.55
N LEU A 140 -13.25 -11.16 -8.58
CA LEU A 140 -14.45 -10.35 -8.39
C LEU A 140 -15.46 -10.57 -9.51
N GLU A 141 -15.02 -10.61 -10.75
CA GLU A 141 -15.89 -10.87 -11.92
C GLU A 141 -16.59 -12.23 -11.84
N LYS A 142 -15.90 -13.26 -11.36
CA LYS A 142 -16.47 -14.60 -11.16
C LYS A 142 -17.62 -14.63 -10.16
N ILE A 143 -17.61 -13.73 -9.20
CA ILE A 143 -18.68 -13.62 -8.19
C ILE A 143 -19.70 -12.52 -8.51
N GLY A 144 -19.66 -11.99 -9.72
CA GLY A 144 -20.64 -11.02 -10.22
C GLY A 144 -20.37 -9.58 -9.83
N VAL A 145 -19.16 -9.27 -9.38
CA VAL A 145 -18.74 -7.93 -8.98
C VAL A 145 -17.81 -7.36 -10.04
N LYS A 146 -18.13 -6.19 -10.55
CA LYS A 146 -17.33 -5.51 -11.58
C LYS A 146 -16.64 -4.29 -10.97
N PRO A 147 -15.34 -4.35 -10.71
CA PRO A 147 -14.62 -3.17 -10.26
C PRO A 147 -14.59 -2.12 -11.35
N ARG A 148 -15.00 -0.90 -11.01
CA ARG A 148 -14.76 0.26 -11.84
C ARG A 148 -13.34 0.72 -11.59
N ILE A 149 -12.47 0.43 -12.54
CA ILE A 149 -11.08 0.87 -12.47
C ILE A 149 -11.11 2.37 -12.70
N ALA A 150 -10.84 3.14 -11.66
CA ALA A 150 -10.65 4.57 -11.80
C ALA A 150 -9.50 4.80 -12.79
N LEU A 151 -9.74 5.58 -13.82
CA LEU A 151 -8.81 5.91 -14.91
C LEU A 151 -7.58 6.72 -14.44
N MET A 152 -7.05 6.41 -13.28
CA MET A 152 -5.87 7.07 -12.74
C MET A 152 -4.55 6.53 -13.28
N ALA A 153 -4.59 5.51 -14.13
CA ALA A 153 -3.39 4.84 -14.60
C ALA A 153 -3.02 5.15 -16.06
N SER A 154 -3.68 6.05 -16.74
CA SER A 154 -3.42 6.28 -18.16
C SER A 154 -2.88 7.65 -18.52
N SER A 155 -2.04 8.23 -17.70
CA SER A 155 -1.27 9.39 -18.13
C SER A 155 0.08 9.02 -18.77
N ASN A 156 0.26 7.79 -19.21
CA ASN A 156 1.51 7.38 -19.84
C ASN A 156 1.35 6.60 -21.14
N SER A 157 0.36 6.96 -21.94
CA SER A 157 0.41 6.64 -23.35
C SER A 157 0.97 7.83 -24.10
N SER A 158 2.28 7.96 -24.09
CA SER A 158 2.96 8.72 -25.12
C SER A 158 2.63 8.07 -26.44
N THR A 159 1.59 8.51 -27.08
CA THR A 159 1.41 8.29 -28.51
C THR A 159 2.55 8.99 -29.22
N LYS A 160 3.61 8.25 -29.43
CA LYS A 160 4.60 8.65 -30.40
C LYS A 160 3.91 8.63 -31.76
N LYS A 161 3.46 9.78 -32.19
CA LYS A 161 2.96 9.99 -33.52
C LYS A 161 4.08 9.63 -34.51
N PRO A 162 3.86 8.72 -35.43
CA PRO A 162 4.84 8.53 -36.50
C PRO A 162 4.87 9.78 -37.36
N SER A 163 6.03 10.40 -37.46
CA SER A 163 6.26 11.42 -38.42
C SER A 163 6.23 10.83 -39.82
N HIS A 164 5.21 11.13 -40.58
CA HIS A 164 5.24 10.94 -42.01
C HIS A 164 6.12 11.99 -42.62
N SER A 165 7.30 11.61 -43.02
CA SER A 165 8.07 12.38 -43.97
C SER A 165 7.44 12.18 -45.35
N HIS A 166 6.77 13.17 -45.83
CA HIS A 166 6.37 13.20 -47.21
C HIS A 166 7.59 13.66 -48.01
N GLN A 167 8.16 12.75 -48.81
CA GLN A 167 9.09 13.11 -49.86
C GLN A 167 8.30 13.18 -51.15
N GLU A 168 8.14 14.38 -51.63
CA GLU A 168 7.90 14.54 -53.05
C GLU A 168 9.21 14.62 -53.80
N GLY A 169 9.32 13.76 -54.79
CA GLY A 169 10.29 13.88 -55.85
C GLY A 169 9.68 14.50 -57.06
#